data_f48e7bdd7f26ccd3e2e2152a3a352a0d
#
_entry.id   f48e7bdd7f26ccd3e2e2152a3a352a0d
#
_cell.length_a   1.000
_cell.length_b   1.000
_cell.length_c   1.000
_cell.angle_alpha   90.00
_cell.angle_beta   90.00
_cell.angle_gamma   90.00
#
_symmetry.space_group_name_H-M   'P 1'
#
loop_
_entity.id
_entity.type
_entity.pdbx_description
1 polymer ?
#
loop_
_entity_poly.entity_id
_entity_poly.type
_entity_poly.pdbx_seq_one_letter_code
_entity_poly.pdbx_strand_id
1 'polypeptide(L)'
;KDESHYEYTDVKATVNDENVAVIDNGDGTYTVKNVTDDLTVTGKRTPKTYSVKVEGTGAEDVTAASSAIYGEDFKFTLDRKDGFQYTVAVKVGDKSVTPDTTDNLSYTIPGADVTGNIVITVTKDAIQVEKTTVNFEGSGAGDVNGGTSQDTPTGADFTFTVNEDAKYNYTVK
;
A
#
# COMPACT_ATOMS: atom_id res chain seq x y z
N LYS A 1 -10.72 -6.33 -31.29
CA LYS A 1 -10.07 -5.19 -30.62
C LYS A 1 -10.41 -5.18 -29.13
N ASP A 2 -9.41 -5.22 -28.27
CA ASP A 2 -9.60 -5.15 -26.80
C ASP A 2 -9.31 -3.71 -26.35
N GLU A 3 -10.34 -2.86 -26.32
CA GLU A 3 -10.24 -1.47 -25.88
C GLU A 3 -10.40 -1.30 -24.38
N SER A 4 -10.74 -2.34 -23.66
CA SER A 4 -10.84 -2.28 -22.20
C SER A 4 -9.47 -2.08 -21.55
N HIS A 5 -8.42 -2.67 -22.14
CA HIS A 5 -7.08 -2.71 -21.59
C HIS A 5 -5.98 -2.13 -22.45
N TYR A 6 -6.30 -1.83 -23.72
CA TYR A 6 -5.33 -1.28 -24.67
C TYR A 6 -5.84 -0.01 -25.33
N GLU A 7 -4.91 0.85 -25.67
CA GLU A 7 -5.11 1.96 -26.61
C GLU A 7 -4.58 1.57 -27.98
N TYR A 8 -5.27 2.03 -29.02
CA TYR A 8 -4.88 1.81 -30.40
C TYR A 8 -4.62 3.16 -31.04
N THR A 9 -3.41 3.35 -31.53
CA THR A 9 -2.97 4.60 -32.14
C THR A 9 -2.33 4.32 -33.51
N ASP A 10 -2.04 5.38 -34.27
CA ASP A 10 -1.36 5.30 -35.56
C ASP A 10 -2.05 4.34 -36.53
N VAL A 11 -3.40 4.28 -36.52
CA VAL A 11 -4.15 3.45 -37.46
C VAL A 11 -4.01 4.04 -38.85
N LYS A 12 -3.41 3.28 -39.74
CA LYS A 12 -3.13 3.66 -41.14
C LYS A 12 -3.63 2.57 -42.08
N ALA A 13 -3.88 2.96 -43.29
CA ALA A 13 -4.24 2.03 -44.35
C ALA A 13 -3.49 2.36 -45.61
N THR A 14 -3.12 1.32 -46.37
CA THR A 14 -2.50 1.45 -47.70
C THR A 14 -3.19 0.54 -48.69
N VAL A 15 -3.29 1.00 -49.94
CA VAL A 15 -3.70 0.24 -51.10
C VAL A 15 -2.58 0.34 -52.12
N ASN A 16 -2.03 -0.79 -52.59
CA ASN A 16 -0.83 -0.82 -53.46
C ASN A 16 0.32 0.03 -52.96
N ASP A 17 0.63 -0.06 -51.64
CA ASP A 17 1.64 0.71 -50.93
C ASP A 17 1.40 2.24 -50.86
N GLU A 18 0.29 2.75 -51.39
CA GLU A 18 -0.11 4.15 -51.27
C GLU A 18 -1.02 4.36 -50.04
N ASN A 19 -0.75 5.41 -49.24
CA ASN A 19 -1.57 5.75 -48.10
C ASN A 19 -2.98 6.19 -48.53
N VAL A 20 -3.99 5.60 -47.91
CA VAL A 20 -5.39 5.99 -48.06
C VAL A 20 -5.95 6.56 -46.75
N ALA A 21 -6.96 7.42 -46.90
CA ALA A 21 -7.57 8.07 -45.74
C ALA A 21 -8.32 7.06 -44.87
N VAL A 22 -8.01 7.12 -43.54
CA VAL A 22 -8.72 6.36 -42.50
C VAL A 22 -9.57 7.33 -41.71
N ILE A 23 -10.86 7.06 -41.58
CA ILE A 23 -11.79 7.86 -40.76
C ILE A 23 -11.97 7.11 -39.44
N ASP A 24 -11.65 7.78 -38.33
CA ASP A 24 -12.00 7.30 -37.00
C ASP A 24 -13.46 7.70 -36.70
N ASN A 25 -14.32 6.72 -36.45
CA ASN A 25 -15.75 6.96 -36.17
C ASN A 25 -16.01 7.31 -34.69
N GLY A 26 -14.99 7.26 -33.80
CA GLY A 26 -15.09 7.62 -32.38
C GLY A 26 -15.71 6.53 -31.48
N ASP A 27 -16.19 5.44 -32.05
CA ASP A 27 -16.77 4.29 -31.36
C ASP A 27 -15.85 3.05 -31.37
N GLY A 28 -14.57 3.27 -31.68
CA GLY A 28 -13.57 2.22 -31.82
C GLY A 28 -13.57 1.54 -33.19
N THR A 29 -14.39 1.99 -34.14
CA THR A 29 -14.36 1.54 -35.52
C THR A 29 -13.67 2.56 -36.42
N TYR A 30 -13.14 2.08 -37.55
CA TYR A 30 -12.47 2.90 -38.54
C TYR A 30 -13.06 2.59 -39.93
N THR A 31 -13.18 3.60 -40.76
CA THR A 31 -13.71 3.45 -42.12
C THR A 31 -12.66 3.87 -43.15
N VAL A 32 -12.41 3.01 -44.13
CA VAL A 32 -11.72 3.34 -45.37
C VAL A 32 -12.75 3.30 -46.51
N LYS A 33 -12.86 4.41 -47.25
CA LYS A 33 -13.84 4.52 -48.37
C LYS A 33 -13.22 4.12 -49.69
N ASN A 34 -14.06 3.65 -50.61
CA ASN A 34 -13.71 3.34 -52.01
C ASN A 34 -12.51 2.39 -52.17
N VAL A 35 -12.50 1.32 -51.38
CA VAL A 35 -11.47 0.27 -51.50
C VAL A 35 -11.67 -0.46 -52.81
N THR A 36 -10.70 -0.35 -53.74
CA THR A 36 -10.75 -0.92 -55.11
C THR A 36 -9.72 -2.03 -55.31
N ASP A 37 -8.85 -2.29 -54.35
CA ASP A 37 -7.79 -3.28 -54.41
C ASP A 37 -7.43 -3.76 -52.99
N ASP A 38 -6.43 -4.62 -52.85
CA ASP A 38 -5.98 -5.16 -51.56
C ASP A 38 -5.63 -4.04 -50.57
N LEU A 39 -6.25 -4.08 -49.39
CA LEU A 39 -6.09 -3.10 -48.33
C LEU A 39 -5.23 -3.68 -47.21
N THR A 40 -4.13 -3.00 -46.90
CA THR A 40 -3.33 -3.28 -45.72
C THR A 40 -3.64 -2.26 -44.61
N VAL A 41 -4.03 -2.73 -43.43
CA VAL A 41 -4.28 -1.88 -42.25
C VAL A 41 -3.23 -2.15 -41.19
N THR A 42 -2.63 -1.10 -40.69
CA THR A 42 -1.63 -1.15 -39.59
C THR A 42 -2.08 -0.27 -38.43
N GLY A 43 -1.61 -0.59 -37.22
CA GLY A 43 -1.88 0.21 -36.03
C GLY A 43 -0.96 -0.20 -34.88
N LYS A 44 -0.77 0.70 -33.95
CA LYS A 44 -0.02 0.46 -32.71
C LYS A 44 -0.97 0.14 -31.57
N ARG A 45 -0.71 -0.94 -30.87
CA ARG A 45 -1.40 -1.31 -29.63
C ARG A 45 -0.51 -1.04 -28.43
N THR A 46 -1.00 -0.25 -27.47
CA THR A 46 -0.26 0.08 -26.23
C THR A 46 -1.11 -0.29 -25.02
N PRO A 47 -0.56 -0.98 -24.02
CA PRO A 47 -1.27 -1.23 -22.78
C PRO A 47 -1.68 0.08 -22.10
N LYS A 48 -2.89 0.11 -21.53
CA LYS A 48 -3.35 1.26 -20.74
C LYS A 48 -2.55 1.42 -19.45
N THR A 49 -2.43 2.66 -19.03
CA THR A 49 -1.87 3.04 -17.76
C THR A 49 -2.99 3.41 -16.80
N TYR A 50 -2.98 2.85 -15.60
CA TYR A 50 -3.95 3.07 -14.55
C TYR A 50 -3.34 3.91 -13.43
N SER A 51 -4.15 4.76 -12.79
CA SER A 51 -3.72 5.53 -11.64
C SER A 51 -3.59 4.65 -10.40
N VAL A 52 -2.62 4.99 -9.54
CA VAL A 52 -2.43 4.38 -8.22
C VAL A 52 -2.63 5.43 -7.15
N LYS A 53 -3.51 5.15 -6.21
CA LYS A 53 -3.77 5.98 -5.02
C LYS A 53 -3.42 5.21 -3.77
N VAL A 54 -2.67 5.84 -2.87
CA VAL A 54 -2.41 5.33 -1.52
C VAL A 54 -3.19 6.17 -0.53
N GLU A 55 -3.89 5.53 0.42
CA GLU A 55 -4.71 6.19 1.43
C GLU A 55 -4.74 5.41 2.75
N GLY A 56 -5.31 6.03 3.79
CA GLY A 56 -5.41 5.46 5.14
C GLY A 56 -4.40 6.06 6.10
N THR A 57 -4.47 5.64 7.37
CA THR A 57 -3.63 6.18 8.47
C THR A 57 -2.16 5.81 8.39
N GLY A 58 -1.80 4.82 7.58
CA GLY A 58 -0.42 4.40 7.30
C GLY A 58 0.06 4.76 5.89
N ALA A 59 -0.65 5.64 5.17
CA ALA A 59 -0.30 5.98 3.79
C ALA A 59 1.09 6.61 3.64
N GLU A 60 1.55 7.37 4.64
CA GLU A 60 2.87 7.98 4.66
C GLU A 60 4.03 6.98 4.72
N ASP A 61 3.76 5.76 5.19
CA ASP A 61 4.76 4.69 5.31
C ASP A 61 4.83 3.83 4.03
N VAL A 62 4.05 4.15 2.99
CA VAL A 62 4.01 3.40 1.72
C VAL A 62 4.84 4.11 0.65
N THR A 63 5.67 3.35 -0.05
CA THR A 63 6.33 3.78 -1.28
C THR A 63 5.77 3.01 -2.46
N ALA A 64 5.13 3.72 -3.38
CA ALA A 64 4.52 3.19 -4.58
C ALA A 64 4.65 4.15 -5.77
N ALA A 65 4.70 3.64 -7.00
CA ALA A 65 4.55 4.47 -8.18
C ALA A 65 3.11 5.02 -8.29
N SER A 66 2.94 6.19 -8.89
CA SER A 66 1.62 6.82 -9.07
C SER A 66 0.79 6.21 -10.21
N SER A 67 1.37 5.27 -10.97
CA SER A 67 0.71 4.59 -12.09
C SER A 67 1.18 3.15 -12.25
N ALA A 68 0.32 2.32 -12.83
CA ALA A 68 0.56 0.93 -13.15
C ALA A 68 0.18 0.67 -14.63
N ILE A 69 0.89 -0.25 -15.29
CA ILE A 69 0.65 -0.62 -16.69
C ILE A 69 -0.13 -1.93 -16.73
N TYR A 70 -1.16 -2.00 -17.55
CA TYR A 70 -1.93 -3.23 -17.77
C TYR A 70 -1.03 -4.42 -18.10
N GLY A 71 -1.22 -5.51 -17.37
CA GLY A 71 -0.51 -6.77 -17.61
C GLY A 71 0.91 -6.83 -17.04
N GLU A 72 1.41 -5.76 -16.42
CA GLU A 72 2.70 -5.73 -15.73
C GLU A 72 2.49 -5.82 -14.21
N ASP A 73 3.39 -6.54 -13.53
CA ASP A 73 3.38 -6.62 -12.08
C ASP A 73 3.56 -5.24 -11.47
N PHE A 74 2.68 -4.88 -10.54
CA PHE A 74 2.81 -3.64 -9.80
C PHE A 74 3.36 -3.91 -8.40
N LYS A 75 4.42 -3.19 -8.01
CA LYS A 75 5.10 -3.38 -6.73
C LYS A 75 5.05 -2.12 -5.87
N PHE A 76 4.88 -2.33 -4.57
CA PHE A 76 4.98 -1.27 -3.57
C PHE A 76 5.61 -1.81 -2.28
N THR A 77 6.11 -0.92 -1.44
CA THR A 77 6.73 -1.26 -0.16
C THR A 77 6.07 -0.53 0.98
N LEU A 78 6.09 -1.14 2.17
CA LEU A 78 5.59 -0.59 3.42
C LEU A 78 6.75 -0.51 4.43
N ASP A 79 7.08 0.70 4.87
CA ASP A 79 8.07 0.97 5.92
C ASP A 79 7.39 0.93 7.29
N ARG A 80 7.32 -0.26 7.90
CA ARG A 80 6.66 -0.46 9.19
C ARG A 80 7.44 0.19 10.31
N LYS A 81 6.74 0.92 11.18
CA LYS A 81 7.30 1.55 12.37
C LYS A 81 7.08 0.69 13.61
N ASP A 82 8.05 0.66 14.50
CA ASP A 82 7.92 -0.03 15.78
C ASP A 82 6.77 0.55 16.62
N GLY A 83 6.09 -0.30 17.36
CA GLY A 83 4.94 0.08 18.17
C GLY A 83 3.61 0.20 17.43
N PHE A 84 3.57 -0.15 16.13
CA PHE A 84 2.35 -0.14 15.33
C PHE A 84 2.10 -1.49 14.64
N GLN A 85 0.83 -1.81 14.49
CA GLN A 85 0.36 -2.87 13.60
C GLN A 85 -0.22 -2.25 12.34
N TYR A 86 -0.06 -2.96 11.21
CA TYR A 86 -0.50 -2.49 9.90
C TYR A 86 -1.42 -3.50 9.23
N THR A 87 -2.46 -2.98 8.60
CA THR A 87 -3.33 -3.75 7.71
C THR A 87 -3.30 -3.14 6.32
N VAL A 88 -3.06 -3.96 5.31
CA VAL A 88 -3.02 -3.55 3.90
C VAL A 88 -4.21 -4.16 3.17
N ALA A 89 -4.97 -3.31 2.49
CA ALA A 89 -6.05 -3.71 1.59
C ALA A 89 -5.84 -3.06 0.22
N VAL A 90 -6.07 -3.83 -0.85
CA VAL A 90 -5.90 -3.35 -2.22
C VAL A 90 -7.19 -3.57 -3.00
N LYS A 91 -7.57 -2.56 -3.77
CA LYS A 91 -8.63 -2.66 -4.79
C LYS A 91 -8.07 -2.31 -6.16
N VAL A 92 -8.50 -3.03 -7.18
CA VAL A 92 -8.27 -2.73 -8.59
C VAL A 92 -9.63 -2.54 -9.24
N GLY A 93 -9.94 -1.31 -9.65
CA GLY A 93 -11.32 -0.91 -9.92
C GLY A 93 -12.20 -1.15 -8.67
N ASP A 94 -13.28 -1.91 -8.85
CA ASP A 94 -14.19 -2.28 -7.74
C ASP A 94 -13.85 -3.62 -7.07
N LYS A 95 -12.85 -4.36 -7.60
CA LYS A 95 -12.47 -5.69 -7.13
C LYS A 95 -11.42 -5.61 -6.03
N SER A 96 -11.61 -6.31 -4.92
CA SER A 96 -10.57 -6.54 -3.91
C SER A 96 -9.56 -7.55 -4.44
N VAL A 97 -8.28 -7.22 -4.29
CA VAL A 97 -7.14 -8.07 -4.69
C VAL A 97 -6.25 -8.28 -3.48
N THR A 98 -5.78 -9.51 -3.29
CA THR A 98 -4.77 -9.81 -2.26
C THR A 98 -3.40 -9.75 -2.94
N PRO A 99 -2.55 -8.78 -2.60
CA PRO A 99 -1.20 -8.73 -3.16
C PRO A 99 -0.32 -9.84 -2.59
N ASP A 100 0.59 -10.35 -3.40
CA ASP A 100 1.59 -11.32 -2.96
C ASP A 100 2.62 -10.63 -2.05
N THR A 101 2.96 -11.28 -0.95
CA THR A 101 4.01 -10.82 -0.02
C THR A 101 4.63 -12.00 0.70
N THR A 102 5.93 -11.92 1.01
CA THR A 102 6.67 -12.93 1.78
C THR A 102 7.16 -12.39 3.12
N ASP A 103 7.24 -11.08 3.28
CA ASP A 103 7.83 -10.38 4.43
C ASP A 103 6.90 -9.34 5.06
N ASN A 104 5.71 -9.13 4.50
CA ASN A 104 4.78 -8.05 4.85
C ASN A 104 5.41 -6.63 4.77
N LEU A 105 6.48 -6.48 4.00
CA LEU A 105 7.15 -5.20 3.70
C LEU A 105 7.12 -4.90 2.21
N SER A 106 7.27 -5.93 1.39
CA SER A 106 7.25 -5.84 -0.07
C SER A 106 6.02 -6.56 -0.61
N TYR A 107 5.26 -5.86 -1.43
CA TYR A 107 3.98 -6.34 -1.98
C TYR A 107 4.02 -6.30 -3.50
N THR A 108 3.44 -7.33 -4.12
CA THR A 108 3.28 -7.40 -5.58
C THR A 108 1.82 -7.67 -5.93
N ILE A 109 1.25 -6.87 -6.80
CA ILE A 109 -0.01 -7.15 -7.48
C ILE A 109 0.36 -7.79 -8.82
N PRO A 110 0.00 -9.07 -9.05
CA PRO A 110 0.31 -9.74 -10.32
C PRO A 110 -0.26 -8.98 -11.51
N GLY A 111 0.47 -8.93 -12.62
CA GLY A 111 0.06 -8.21 -13.83
C GLY A 111 -1.31 -8.63 -14.36
N ALA A 112 -1.70 -9.89 -14.18
CA ALA A 112 -3.03 -10.40 -14.54
C ALA A 112 -4.17 -9.70 -13.77
N ASP A 113 -3.89 -9.17 -12.57
CA ASP A 113 -4.86 -8.43 -11.75
C ASP A 113 -4.80 -6.91 -11.96
N VAL A 114 -3.77 -6.38 -12.67
CA VAL A 114 -3.65 -4.94 -12.99
C VAL A 114 -4.57 -4.60 -14.18
N THR A 115 -5.87 -4.55 -13.91
CA THR A 115 -6.94 -4.36 -14.92
C THR A 115 -7.70 -3.04 -14.80
N GLY A 116 -7.30 -2.18 -13.86
CA GLY A 116 -7.96 -0.90 -13.59
C GLY A 116 -7.17 -0.04 -12.60
N ASN A 117 -7.72 1.10 -12.19
CA ASN A 117 -7.12 1.96 -11.19
C ASN A 117 -6.93 1.22 -9.87
N ILE A 118 -5.78 1.45 -9.23
CA ILE A 118 -5.39 0.78 -7.99
C ILE A 118 -5.60 1.73 -6.81
N VAL A 119 -6.24 1.23 -5.75
CA VAL A 119 -6.32 1.90 -4.45
C VAL A 119 -5.68 0.99 -3.41
N ILE A 120 -4.64 1.49 -2.77
CA ILE A 120 -3.95 0.83 -1.66
C ILE A 120 -4.36 1.54 -0.38
N THR A 121 -5.10 0.87 0.48
CA THR A 121 -5.50 1.39 1.79
C THR A 121 -4.65 0.75 2.87
N VAL A 122 -3.93 1.56 3.64
CA VAL A 122 -3.10 1.09 4.74
C VAL A 122 -3.60 1.69 6.05
N THR A 123 -4.02 0.81 6.97
CA THR A 123 -4.37 1.20 8.34
C THR A 123 -3.18 0.96 9.24
N LYS A 124 -2.85 1.97 10.07
CA LYS A 124 -1.77 1.96 11.05
C LYS A 124 -2.36 2.22 12.43
N ASP A 125 -2.30 1.23 13.29
CA ASP A 125 -2.85 1.26 14.65
C ASP A 125 -1.73 1.07 15.66
N ALA A 126 -1.74 1.87 16.74
CA ALA A 126 -0.80 1.69 17.82
C ALA A 126 -1.03 0.34 18.54
N ILE A 127 0.05 -0.39 18.77
CA ILE A 127 0.01 -1.61 19.58
C ILE A 127 -0.26 -1.21 21.01
N GLN A 128 -1.41 -1.64 21.56
CA GLN A 128 -1.74 -1.43 22.97
C GLN A 128 -0.94 -2.40 23.81
N VAL A 129 -0.03 -1.88 24.61
CA VAL A 129 0.69 -2.67 25.61
C VAL A 129 -0.12 -2.61 26.90
N GLU A 130 -0.61 -3.76 27.35
CA GLU A 130 -1.24 -3.86 28.68
C GLU A 130 -0.24 -3.45 29.74
N LYS A 131 -0.70 -2.66 30.71
CA LYS A 131 0.11 -2.18 31.82
C LYS A 131 -0.39 -2.74 33.13
N THR A 132 0.54 -3.07 34.00
CA THR A 132 0.29 -3.44 35.37
C THR A 132 0.81 -2.32 36.28
N THR A 133 0.00 -1.89 37.23
CA THR A 133 0.41 -0.89 38.22
C THR A 133 1.12 -1.60 39.38
N VAL A 134 2.35 -1.19 39.64
CA VAL A 134 3.12 -1.60 40.81
C VAL A 134 2.88 -0.57 41.94
N ASN A 135 2.31 -1.00 43.04
CA ASN A 135 2.07 -0.15 44.22
C ASN A 135 3.18 -0.37 45.26
N PHE A 136 3.68 0.71 45.79
CA PHE A 136 4.61 0.68 46.91
C PHE A 136 3.84 0.94 48.21
N GLU A 137 4.05 0.08 49.20
CA GLU A 137 3.35 0.15 50.45
C GLU A 137 4.30 0.26 51.62
N GLY A 138 3.81 0.77 52.73
CA GLY A 138 4.59 0.96 53.95
C GLY A 138 5.10 2.40 54.14
N SER A 139 5.72 2.65 55.28
CA SER A 139 6.18 4.00 55.66
C SER A 139 7.30 4.57 54.79
N GLY A 140 8.03 3.72 54.06
CA GLY A 140 9.07 4.10 53.11
C GLY A 140 8.62 4.17 51.65
N ALA A 141 7.33 4.01 51.38
CA ALA A 141 6.83 3.99 49.99
C ALA A 141 7.10 5.31 49.24
N GLY A 142 7.11 6.45 49.93
CA GLY A 142 7.43 7.76 49.36
C GLY A 142 8.91 7.95 48.97
N ASP A 143 9.79 7.11 49.46
CA ASP A 143 11.23 7.17 49.18
C ASP A 143 11.62 6.32 47.94
N VAL A 144 10.66 5.60 47.37
CA VAL A 144 10.87 4.91 46.12
C VAL A 144 10.84 5.92 44.94
N ASN A 145 11.76 5.77 44.01
CA ASN A 145 11.81 6.67 42.85
C ASN A 145 10.46 6.73 42.13
N GLY A 146 9.92 7.94 41.97
CA GLY A 146 8.65 8.20 41.29
C GLY A 146 7.38 8.11 42.12
N GLY A 147 7.49 7.90 43.46
CA GLY A 147 6.36 7.98 44.40
C GLY A 147 5.72 6.62 44.73
N THR A 148 4.42 6.62 45.06
CA THR A 148 3.73 5.46 45.67
C THR A 148 3.23 4.42 44.68
N SER A 149 3.27 4.70 43.36
CA SER A 149 2.91 3.74 42.31
C SER A 149 3.57 4.04 40.98
N GLN A 150 3.81 3.03 40.16
CA GLN A 150 4.35 3.13 38.81
C GLN A 150 3.70 2.11 37.91
N ASP A 151 3.52 2.47 36.62
CA ASP A 151 3.05 1.55 35.61
C ASP A 151 4.22 0.87 34.91
N THR A 152 4.12 -0.44 34.71
CA THR A 152 5.05 -1.24 33.92
C THR A 152 4.29 -2.09 32.92
N PRO A 153 4.86 -2.39 31.73
CA PRO A 153 4.24 -3.35 30.79
C PRO A 153 4.03 -4.70 31.48
N THR A 154 2.86 -5.29 31.30
CA THR A 154 2.54 -6.62 31.87
C THR A 154 3.55 -7.66 31.38
N GLY A 155 4.17 -8.39 32.31
CA GLY A 155 5.18 -9.41 32.02
C GLY A 155 6.60 -8.90 31.81
N ALA A 156 6.84 -7.58 31.91
CA ALA A 156 8.20 -7.02 31.87
C ALA A 156 8.85 -7.04 33.27
N ASP A 157 10.17 -7.07 33.28
CA ASP A 157 10.94 -6.87 34.49
C ASP A 157 10.73 -5.45 35.05
N PHE A 158 10.58 -5.33 36.35
CA PHE A 158 10.39 -4.07 37.01
C PHE A 158 11.58 -3.79 37.99
N THR A 159 12.24 -2.66 37.77
CA THR A 159 13.37 -2.24 38.62
C THR A 159 13.03 -0.94 39.33
N PHE A 160 13.27 -0.86 40.61
CA PHE A 160 13.05 0.34 41.39
C PHE A 160 14.27 0.67 42.29
N THR A 161 14.35 1.91 42.71
CA THR A 161 15.40 2.40 43.60
C THR A 161 14.75 2.99 44.85
N VAL A 162 15.30 2.72 46.02
CA VAL A 162 14.93 3.38 47.27
C VAL A 162 15.95 4.49 47.53
N ASN A 163 15.46 5.71 47.68
CA ASN A 163 16.28 6.86 48.07
C ASN A 163 16.46 6.84 49.60
N GLU A 164 17.48 6.17 50.05
CA GLU A 164 17.70 5.97 51.51
C GLU A 164 18.04 7.30 52.22
N ASP A 165 17.31 7.60 53.30
CA ASP A 165 17.67 8.66 54.27
C ASP A 165 18.47 8.02 55.42
N ALA A 166 19.65 8.54 55.69
CA ALA A 166 20.56 8.03 56.75
C ALA A 166 19.95 7.98 58.15
N LYS A 167 18.78 8.59 58.35
CA LYS A 167 18.05 8.56 59.64
C LYS A 167 17.14 7.35 59.80
N TYR A 168 16.95 6.57 58.75
CA TYR A 168 16.02 5.44 58.73
C TYR A 168 16.70 4.16 58.25
N ASN A 169 16.20 3.04 58.73
CA ASN A 169 16.57 1.72 58.21
C ASN A 169 15.48 1.23 57.29
N TYR A 170 15.85 0.87 56.07
CA TYR A 170 14.93 0.35 55.05
C TYR A 170 14.95 -1.17 54.96
N THR A 171 13.80 -1.79 54.84
CA THR A 171 13.67 -3.22 54.57
C THR A 171 12.66 -3.42 53.44
N VAL A 172 13.10 -4.02 52.36
CA VAL A 172 12.24 -4.44 51.23
C VAL A 172 11.83 -5.90 51.49
N LYS A 173 10.52 -6.19 51.37
CA LYS A 173 9.97 -7.54 51.58
C LYS A 173 9.33 -8.03 50.31
#